data_86b8e32b4aa508fa068332f40ad3384b
#
_entry.id   86b8e32b4aa508fa068332f40ad3384b
#
_cell.length_a   1.000
_cell.length_b   1.000
_cell.length_c   1.000
_cell.angle_alpha   90.00
_cell.angle_beta   90.00
_cell.angle_gamma   90.00
#
_symmetry.space_group_name_H-M   'P 1'
#
loop_
_entity.id
_entity.type
_entity.pdbx_description
1 polymer ?
#
loop_
_entity_poly.entity_id
_entity_poly.type
_entity_poly.pdbx_seq_one_letter_code
_entity_poly.pdbx_strand_id
1 'polypeptide(L)'
;MRLKDKVAIITGGSRGIGFATADKFLKEGASVVLAASSQESADVAVDKLKEKYPNAIVAGISPNLASMESVRKAFKEATEKYGCVDILVNNAGISENTSFMDYTEETFDKVIDLNVKGVFNTTRVAAECMVARGKGVILSTSSMVSISGQPSGFAYPASKFAVNGLTVSLARELGPKGIRVNAVAPGITETDMMKAVPKEVIEPMIERIPLRRLGQPEDIANAFVFLASDEASYITGAVSYTHLTLPTK
;
A
#
# COMPACT_ATOMS: atom_id res chain seq x y z
N MET A 1 10.19 19.97 0.43
CA MET A 1 10.09 18.65 -0.24
C MET A 1 10.70 17.60 0.67
N ARG A 2 9.84 16.83 1.34
CA ARG A 2 10.22 15.83 2.36
C ARG A 2 10.84 14.56 1.77
N LEU A 3 10.59 14.27 0.49
CA LEU A 3 11.05 13.06 -0.21
C LEU A 3 11.98 13.37 -1.38
N LYS A 4 12.64 14.54 -1.34
CA LYS A 4 13.55 14.96 -2.40
C LYS A 4 14.63 13.89 -2.63
N ASP A 5 14.87 13.59 -3.92
CA ASP A 5 15.88 12.63 -4.41
C ASP A 5 15.67 11.17 -3.91
N LYS A 6 14.49 10.83 -3.39
CA LYS A 6 14.12 9.45 -3.03
C LYS A 6 13.50 8.72 -4.22
N VAL A 7 13.79 7.44 -4.35
CA VAL A 7 13.16 6.54 -5.32
C VAL A 7 12.12 5.69 -4.60
N ALA A 8 10.85 5.80 -5.03
CA ALA A 8 9.75 5.05 -4.44
C ALA A 8 9.12 4.08 -5.44
N ILE A 9 8.86 2.83 -5.00
CA ILE A 9 8.00 1.89 -5.72
C ILE A 9 6.66 1.79 -4.97
N ILE A 10 5.55 1.94 -5.70
CA ILE A 10 4.19 1.89 -5.13
C ILE A 10 3.39 0.82 -5.87
N THR A 11 3.01 -0.25 -5.19
CA THR A 11 2.15 -1.29 -5.78
C THR A 11 0.68 -0.89 -5.73
N GLY A 12 -0.10 -1.27 -6.73
CA GLY A 12 -1.48 -0.78 -6.89
C GLY A 12 -1.55 0.73 -7.12
N GLY A 13 -0.52 1.30 -7.80
CA GLY A 13 -0.33 2.73 -7.96
C GLY A 13 -1.19 3.39 -9.02
N SER A 14 -1.98 2.64 -9.81
CA SER A 14 -2.73 3.20 -10.94
C SER A 14 -4.05 3.87 -10.56
N ARG A 15 -4.57 3.68 -9.35
CA ARG A 15 -5.84 4.26 -8.86
C ARG A 15 -5.90 4.36 -7.34
N GLY A 16 -6.93 5.03 -6.83
CA GLY A 16 -7.26 5.09 -5.39
C GLY A 16 -6.11 5.57 -4.52
N ILE A 17 -5.89 4.91 -3.38
CA ILE A 17 -4.87 5.26 -2.40
C ILE A 17 -3.47 5.24 -3.01
N GLY A 18 -3.15 4.23 -3.84
CA GLY A 18 -1.83 4.12 -4.46
C GLY A 18 -1.53 5.27 -5.41
N PHE A 19 -2.49 5.69 -6.23
CA PHE A 19 -2.35 6.83 -7.12
C PHE A 19 -2.20 8.15 -6.35
N ALA A 20 -3.05 8.38 -5.33
CA ALA A 20 -2.94 9.56 -4.48
C ALA A 20 -1.59 9.61 -3.74
N THR A 21 -1.06 8.44 -3.33
CA THR A 21 0.27 8.34 -2.72
C THR A 21 1.36 8.72 -3.72
N ALA A 22 1.27 8.24 -4.96
CA ALA A 22 2.20 8.62 -6.03
C ALA A 22 2.17 10.12 -6.32
N ASP A 23 0.98 10.71 -6.44
CA ASP A 23 0.79 12.15 -6.63
C ASP A 23 1.46 12.96 -5.50
N LYS A 24 1.22 12.59 -4.25
CA LYS A 24 1.84 13.26 -3.09
C LYS A 24 3.35 13.07 -3.04
N PHE A 25 3.85 11.87 -3.37
CA PHE A 25 5.29 11.59 -3.37
C PHE A 25 6.02 12.41 -4.43
N LEU A 26 5.46 12.53 -5.64
CA LEU A 26 6.00 13.40 -6.71
C LEU A 26 5.99 14.87 -6.26
N LYS A 27 4.92 15.35 -5.64
CA LYS A 27 4.83 16.70 -5.08
C LYS A 27 5.92 16.97 -4.03
N GLU A 28 6.32 15.94 -3.28
CA GLU A 28 7.38 16.01 -2.27
C GLU A 28 8.78 15.71 -2.82
N GLY A 29 8.93 15.59 -4.16
CA GLY A 29 10.21 15.52 -4.85
C GLY A 29 10.78 14.12 -5.02
N ALA A 30 10.00 13.07 -4.80
CA ALA A 30 10.40 11.70 -5.09
C ALA A 30 10.33 11.37 -6.58
N SER A 31 11.18 10.43 -7.03
CA SER A 31 10.97 9.67 -8.26
C SER A 31 10.06 8.48 -7.96
N VAL A 32 9.05 8.22 -8.78
CA VAL A 32 8.04 7.20 -8.48
C VAL A 32 7.92 6.16 -9.60
N VAL A 33 7.94 4.89 -9.23
CA VAL A 33 7.62 3.76 -10.10
C VAL A 33 6.30 3.14 -9.63
N LEU A 34 5.28 3.20 -10.50
CA LEU A 34 3.97 2.60 -10.25
C LEU A 34 3.96 1.15 -10.69
N ALA A 35 3.63 0.22 -9.78
CA ALA A 35 3.30 -1.15 -10.17
C ALA A 35 1.77 -1.32 -10.23
N ALA A 36 1.26 -1.74 -11.37
CA ALA A 36 -0.17 -1.94 -11.65
C ALA A 36 -0.46 -3.36 -12.14
N SER A 37 -1.75 -3.71 -12.25
CA SER A 37 -2.19 -5.05 -12.70
C SER A 37 -2.01 -5.28 -14.21
N SER A 38 -1.89 -4.21 -14.99
CA SER A 38 -1.57 -4.27 -16.42
C SER A 38 -0.68 -3.08 -16.79
N GLN A 39 0.10 -3.22 -17.87
CA GLN A 39 0.94 -2.15 -18.37
C GLN A 39 0.09 -0.97 -18.85
N GLU A 40 -1.04 -1.23 -19.50
CA GLU A 40 -1.98 -0.20 -19.93
C GLU A 40 -2.45 0.69 -18.77
N SER A 41 -2.86 0.07 -17.64
CA SER A 41 -3.30 0.83 -16.46
C SER A 41 -2.14 1.60 -15.79
N ALA A 42 -0.93 1.08 -15.87
CA ALA A 42 0.26 1.78 -15.40
C ALA A 42 0.56 3.02 -16.28
N ASP A 43 0.52 2.85 -17.60
CA ASP A 43 0.82 3.93 -18.57
C ASP A 43 -0.19 5.07 -18.47
N VAL A 44 -1.49 4.77 -18.38
CA VAL A 44 -2.55 5.78 -18.17
C VAL A 44 -2.32 6.57 -16.88
N ALA A 45 -1.92 5.90 -15.80
CA ALA A 45 -1.64 6.58 -14.54
C ALA A 45 -0.37 7.46 -14.62
N VAL A 46 0.67 6.96 -15.29
CA VAL A 46 1.91 7.72 -15.54
C VAL A 46 1.63 8.98 -16.35
N ASP A 47 0.83 8.88 -17.41
CA ASP A 47 0.50 10.03 -18.26
C ASP A 47 -0.23 11.12 -17.47
N LYS A 48 -1.23 10.76 -16.66
CA LYS A 48 -1.94 11.70 -15.78
C LYS A 48 -0.99 12.41 -14.81
N LEU A 49 -0.01 11.70 -14.27
CA LEU A 49 0.96 12.28 -13.35
C LEU A 49 1.97 13.17 -14.08
N LYS A 50 2.38 12.82 -15.30
CA LYS A 50 3.25 13.65 -16.16
C LYS A 50 2.58 14.94 -16.61
N GLU A 51 1.28 14.91 -16.91
CA GLU A 51 0.51 16.13 -17.21
C GLU A 51 0.58 17.11 -16.01
N LYS A 52 0.47 16.60 -14.79
CA LYS A 52 0.51 17.42 -13.58
C LYS A 52 1.93 17.81 -13.15
N TYR A 53 2.91 16.95 -13.40
CA TYR A 53 4.32 17.13 -13.03
C TYR A 53 5.24 16.85 -14.23
N PRO A 54 5.33 17.75 -15.21
CA PRO A 54 6.05 17.48 -16.48
C PRO A 54 7.53 17.14 -16.32
N ASN A 55 8.17 17.63 -15.24
CA ASN A 55 9.60 17.41 -14.98
C ASN A 55 9.87 16.29 -13.96
N ALA A 56 8.83 15.61 -13.47
CA ALA A 56 8.99 14.55 -12.49
C ALA A 56 9.39 13.23 -13.16
N ILE A 57 10.20 12.45 -12.44
CA ILE A 57 10.54 11.09 -12.86
C ILE A 57 9.41 10.17 -12.38
N VAL A 58 8.60 9.71 -13.31
CA VAL A 58 7.54 8.73 -13.05
C VAL A 58 7.51 7.67 -14.14
N ALA A 59 7.36 6.41 -13.75
CA ALA A 59 7.31 5.24 -14.65
C ALA A 59 6.29 4.22 -14.17
N GLY A 60 5.87 3.35 -15.09
CA GLY A 60 4.92 2.26 -14.84
C GLY A 60 5.53 0.90 -15.13
N ILE A 61 5.21 -0.08 -14.28
CA ILE A 61 5.55 -1.51 -14.43
C ILE A 61 4.33 -2.37 -14.10
N SER A 62 4.30 -3.61 -14.60
CA SER A 62 3.15 -4.51 -14.35
C SER A 62 3.59 -5.94 -13.97
N PRO A 63 4.33 -6.12 -12.83
CA PRO A 63 4.72 -7.44 -12.39
C PRO A 63 3.55 -8.25 -11.85
N ASN A 64 3.56 -9.57 -12.06
CA ASN A 64 2.75 -10.48 -11.24
C ASN A 64 3.32 -10.52 -9.82
N LEU A 65 2.65 -9.85 -8.87
CA LEU A 65 3.12 -9.73 -7.48
C LEU A 65 3.13 -11.08 -6.74
N ALA A 66 2.31 -12.04 -7.15
CA ALA A 66 2.32 -13.40 -6.60
C ALA A 66 3.55 -14.23 -7.03
N SER A 67 4.31 -13.76 -8.03
CA SER A 67 5.53 -14.41 -8.53
C SER A 67 6.78 -13.63 -8.12
N MET A 68 7.63 -14.26 -7.30
CA MET A 68 8.92 -13.70 -6.89
C MET A 68 9.81 -13.37 -8.09
N GLU A 69 9.83 -14.24 -9.11
CA GLU A 69 10.63 -14.06 -10.33
C GLU A 69 10.16 -12.81 -11.10
N SER A 70 8.83 -12.66 -11.28
CA SER A 70 8.25 -11.50 -11.96
C SER A 70 8.57 -10.19 -11.23
N VAL A 71 8.44 -10.19 -9.89
CA VAL A 71 8.77 -9.02 -9.06
C VAL A 71 10.26 -8.70 -9.17
N ARG A 72 11.13 -9.70 -9.06
CA ARG A 72 12.58 -9.52 -9.14
C ARG A 72 13.01 -8.93 -10.48
N LYS A 73 12.46 -9.43 -11.59
CA LYS A 73 12.73 -8.91 -12.94
C LYS A 73 12.33 -7.44 -13.05
N ALA A 74 11.08 -7.11 -12.71
CA ALA A 74 10.56 -5.75 -12.86
C ALA A 74 11.26 -4.74 -11.92
N PHE A 75 11.56 -5.14 -10.67
CA PHE A 75 12.27 -4.26 -9.74
C PHE A 75 13.74 -4.07 -10.14
N LYS A 76 14.38 -5.10 -10.71
CA LYS A 76 15.74 -4.97 -11.24
C LYS A 76 15.78 -3.93 -12.36
N GLU A 77 14.89 -4.04 -13.35
CA GLU A 77 14.79 -3.08 -14.45
C GLU A 77 14.54 -1.64 -13.93
N ALA A 78 13.67 -1.50 -12.92
CA ALA A 78 13.41 -0.21 -12.30
C ALA A 78 14.65 0.35 -11.56
N THR A 79 15.37 -0.49 -10.80
CA THR A 79 16.56 -0.05 -10.04
C THR A 79 17.77 0.24 -10.92
N GLU A 80 17.92 -0.44 -12.05
CA GLU A 80 18.96 -0.14 -13.05
C GLU A 80 18.75 1.23 -13.69
N LYS A 81 17.49 1.65 -13.86
CA LYS A 81 17.15 2.91 -14.51
C LYS A 81 17.04 4.10 -13.56
N TYR A 82 16.49 3.89 -12.36
CA TYR A 82 16.15 4.98 -11.45
C TYR A 82 16.95 4.97 -10.15
N GLY A 83 17.80 3.98 -9.95
CA GLY A 83 18.56 3.78 -8.72
C GLY A 83 17.86 2.85 -7.72
N CYS A 84 18.56 2.57 -6.64
CA CYS A 84 18.06 1.69 -5.59
C CYS A 84 16.83 2.28 -4.90
N VAL A 85 15.84 1.43 -4.62
CA VAL A 85 14.59 1.81 -3.96
C VAL A 85 14.86 2.32 -2.54
N ASP A 86 14.46 3.55 -2.25
CA ASP A 86 14.48 4.14 -0.90
C ASP A 86 13.20 3.82 -0.13
N ILE A 87 12.06 3.80 -0.85
CA ILE A 87 10.73 3.64 -0.26
C ILE A 87 9.95 2.61 -1.05
N LEU A 88 9.45 1.58 -0.36
CA LEU A 88 8.45 0.66 -0.91
C LEU A 88 7.10 0.92 -0.25
N VAL A 89 6.04 1.09 -1.06
CA VAL A 89 4.66 1.13 -0.58
C VAL A 89 3.90 -0.09 -1.13
N ASN A 90 3.64 -1.06 -0.27
CA ASN A 90 2.80 -2.22 -0.52
C ASN A 90 1.33 -1.82 -0.37
N ASN A 91 0.72 -1.39 -1.47
CA ASN A 91 -0.67 -0.94 -1.47
C ASN A 91 -1.59 -1.82 -2.33
N ALA A 92 -1.05 -2.59 -3.27
CA ALA A 92 -1.84 -3.53 -4.06
C ALA A 92 -2.59 -4.52 -3.17
N GLY A 93 -3.87 -4.75 -3.48
CA GLY A 93 -4.70 -5.70 -2.77
C GLY A 93 -6.09 -5.78 -3.35
N ILE A 94 -6.77 -6.89 -3.06
CA ILE A 94 -8.17 -7.12 -3.39
C ILE A 94 -8.94 -7.41 -2.12
N SER A 95 -10.22 -7.03 -2.12
CA SER A 95 -11.20 -7.43 -1.13
C SER A 95 -12.34 -8.18 -1.83
N GLU A 96 -13.07 -8.96 -1.07
CA GLU A 96 -14.25 -9.68 -1.51
C GLU A 96 -15.25 -9.78 -0.34
N ASN A 97 -16.47 -10.18 -0.62
CA ASN A 97 -17.56 -10.25 0.36
C ASN A 97 -18.34 -11.57 0.29
N THR A 98 -17.73 -12.63 -0.23
CA THR A 98 -18.34 -13.95 -0.35
C THR A 98 -18.60 -14.54 1.05
N SER A 99 -19.75 -15.19 1.25
CA SER A 99 -20.05 -15.88 2.50
C SER A 99 -19.10 -17.06 2.72
N PHE A 100 -18.88 -17.46 3.97
CA PHE A 100 -17.95 -18.54 4.25
C PHE A 100 -18.35 -19.87 3.60
N MET A 101 -19.64 -20.15 3.54
CA MET A 101 -20.16 -21.42 2.99
C MET A 101 -20.07 -21.49 1.46
N ASP A 102 -20.00 -20.33 0.78
CA ASP A 102 -19.87 -20.22 -0.67
C ASP A 102 -18.41 -19.96 -1.09
N TYR A 103 -17.50 -19.90 -0.12
CA TYR A 103 -16.09 -19.54 -0.36
C TYR A 103 -15.34 -20.71 -0.99
N THR A 104 -14.64 -20.44 -2.09
CA THR A 104 -13.81 -21.45 -2.77
C THR A 104 -12.35 -21.30 -2.42
N GLU A 105 -11.60 -22.40 -2.50
CA GLU A 105 -10.14 -22.40 -2.35
C GLU A 105 -9.48 -21.40 -3.32
N GLU A 106 -9.96 -21.35 -4.58
CA GLU A 106 -9.45 -20.41 -5.59
C GLU A 106 -9.63 -18.94 -5.16
N THR A 107 -10.78 -18.59 -4.58
CA THR A 107 -11.03 -17.24 -4.07
C THR A 107 -10.11 -16.92 -2.89
N PHE A 108 -9.91 -17.89 -1.99
CA PHE A 108 -8.99 -17.76 -0.87
C PHE A 108 -7.55 -17.53 -1.36
N ASP A 109 -7.07 -18.39 -2.23
CA ASP A 109 -5.71 -18.33 -2.77
C ASP A 109 -5.46 -17.00 -3.48
N LYS A 110 -6.41 -16.53 -4.28
CA LYS A 110 -6.31 -15.25 -4.98
C LYS A 110 -6.10 -14.06 -4.02
N VAL A 111 -6.83 -14.05 -2.90
CA VAL A 111 -6.69 -13.00 -1.88
C VAL A 111 -5.34 -13.12 -1.18
N ILE A 112 -4.96 -14.30 -0.74
CA ILE A 112 -3.72 -14.53 0.01
C ILE A 112 -2.49 -14.32 -0.89
N ASP A 113 -2.52 -14.80 -2.13
CA ASP A 113 -1.44 -14.64 -3.08
C ASP A 113 -1.14 -13.16 -3.38
N LEU A 114 -2.17 -12.32 -3.54
CA LEU A 114 -1.93 -10.91 -3.78
C LEU A 114 -1.63 -10.14 -2.48
N ASN A 115 -2.49 -10.29 -1.46
CA ASN A 115 -2.46 -9.43 -0.28
C ASN A 115 -1.36 -9.79 0.72
N VAL A 116 -0.87 -11.03 0.73
CA VAL A 116 0.14 -11.52 1.67
C VAL A 116 1.43 -11.90 0.94
N LYS A 117 1.38 -12.85 0.02
CA LYS A 117 2.54 -13.31 -0.73
C LYS A 117 3.11 -12.20 -1.62
N GLY A 118 2.23 -11.38 -2.24
CA GLY A 118 2.65 -10.20 -2.99
C GLY A 118 3.42 -9.20 -2.13
N VAL A 119 2.94 -8.92 -0.92
CA VAL A 119 3.64 -8.06 0.06
C VAL A 119 4.99 -8.65 0.46
N PHE A 120 5.04 -9.96 0.71
CA PHE A 120 6.30 -10.66 0.99
C PHE A 120 7.28 -10.53 -0.19
N ASN A 121 6.85 -10.83 -1.42
CA ASN A 121 7.71 -10.83 -2.60
C ASN A 121 8.32 -9.43 -2.85
N THR A 122 7.50 -8.39 -2.86
CA THR A 122 7.94 -7.01 -3.10
C THR A 122 8.86 -6.52 -1.99
N THR A 123 8.52 -6.81 -0.74
CA THR A 123 9.33 -6.46 0.44
C THR A 123 10.69 -7.17 0.38
N ARG A 124 10.71 -8.48 0.07
CA ARG A 124 11.94 -9.27 0.00
C ARG A 124 12.91 -8.69 -1.05
N VAL A 125 12.39 -8.36 -2.23
CA VAL A 125 13.21 -7.82 -3.33
C VAL A 125 13.70 -6.40 -3.03
N ALA A 126 12.82 -5.51 -2.53
CA ALA A 126 13.22 -4.15 -2.18
C ALA A 126 14.24 -4.13 -1.03
N ALA A 127 14.06 -5.01 -0.03
CA ALA A 127 14.95 -5.08 1.12
C ALA A 127 16.40 -5.47 0.75
N GLU A 128 16.65 -6.20 -0.32
CA GLU A 128 18.00 -6.58 -0.76
C GLU A 128 18.87 -5.34 -0.99
N CYS A 129 18.35 -4.38 -1.73
CA CYS A 129 19.04 -3.15 -2.03
C CYS A 129 19.08 -2.21 -0.80
N MET A 130 18.00 -2.13 -0.01
CA MET A 130 17.94 -1.32 1.20
C MET A 130 18.97 -1.78 2.25
N VAL A 131 19.08 -3.10 2.49
CA VAL A 131 20.05 -3.70 3.41
C VAL A 131 21.49 -3.42 2.98
N ALA A 132 21.79 -3.55 1.69
CA ALA A 132 23.12 -3.27 1.15
C ALA A 132 23.55 -1.81 1.39
N ARG A 133 22.59 -0.87 1.44
CA ARG A 133 22.85 0.55 1.71
C ARG A 133 22.72 0.95 3.17
N GLY A 134 22.23 0.07 4.03
CA GLY A 134 21.98 0.38 5.44
C GLY A 134 20.84 1.37 5.67
N LYS A 135 19.92 1.57 4.72
CA LYS A 135 18.78 2.47 4.88
C LYS A 135 17.63 2.15 3.93
N GLY A 136 16.41 2.35 4.40
CA GLY A 136 15.19 2.17 3.60
C GLY A 136 13.91 2.35 4.41
N VAL A 137 12.79 2.47 3.70
CA VAL A 137 11.47 2.55 4.32
C VAL A 137 10.50 1.62 3.58
N ILE A 138 9.85 0.75 4.33
CA ILE A 138 8.81 -0.16 3.82
C ILE A 138 7.49 0.20 4.49
N LEU A 139 6.49 0.52 3.69
CA LEU A 139 5.16 0.90 4.13
C LEU A 139 4.13 -0.06 3.55
N SER A 140 3.09 -0.39 4.32
CA SER A 140 2.04 -1.29 3.85
C SER A 140 0.65 -0.70 4.11
N THR A 141 -0.27 -0.90 3.17
CA THR A 141 -1.69 -0.61 3.36
C THR A 141 -2.34 -1.81 4.05
N SER A 142 -2.60 -1.69 5.34
CA SER A 142 -3.44 -2.60 6.12
C SER A 142 -4.92 -2.20 5.98
N SER A 143 -5.72 -2.41 6.99
CA SER A 143 -7.12 -1.98 7.05
C SER A 143 -7.61 -2.02 8.50
N MET A 144 -8.65 -1.27 8.82
CA MET A 144 -9.35 -1.39 10.10
C MET A 144 -9.91 -2.80 10.36
N VAL A 145 -10.27 -3.53 9.30
CA VAL A 145 -10.75 -4.92 9.45
C VAL A 145 -9.67 -5.86 9.97
N SER A 146 -8.40 -5.43 10.02
CA SER A 146 -7.30 -6.17 10.66
C SER A 146 -7.37 -6.21 12.20
N ILE A 147 -8.37 -5.60 12.82
CA ILE A 147 -8.69 -5.74 14.26
C ILE A 147 -10.15 -6.10 14.49
N SER A 148 -11.07 -5.66 13.61
CA SER A 148 -12.51 -5.89 13.80
C SER A 148 -13.05 -7.11 13.07
N GLY A 149 -12.34 -7.59 12.03
CA GLY A 149 -12.92 -8.53 11.08
C GLY A 149 -14.00 -7.87 10.21
N GLN A 150 -14.75 -8.67 9.50
CA GLN A 150 -15.95 -8.27 8.75
C GLN A 150 -16.93 -9.45 8.66
N PRO A 151 -18.23 -9.21 8.42
CA PRO A 151 -19.24 -10.26 8.48
C PRO A 151 -19.22 -11.25 7.30
N SER A 152 -18.56 -10.91 6.19
CA SER A 152 -18.38 -11.77 5.00
C SER A 152 -17.03 -11.46 4.35
N GLY A 153 -16.52 -12.37 3.50
CA GLY A 153 -15.21 -12.18 2.85
C GLY A 153 -14.04 -12.26 3.82
N PHE A 154 -13.98 -13.32 4.60
CA PHE A 154 -13.04 -13.48 5.73
C PHE A 154 -11.56 -13.49 5.33
N ALA A 155 -11.21 -13.86 4.08
CA ALA A 155 -9.82 -13.89 3.65
C ALA A 155 -9.21 -12.48 3.57
N TYR A 156 -10.01 -11.46 3.24
CA TYR A 156 -9.51 -10.09 3.25
C TYR A 156 -9.07 -9.62 4.64
N PRO A 157 -9.90 -9.67 5.71
CA PRO A 157 -9.43 -9.39 7.06
C PRO A 157 -8.23 -10.24 7.46
N ALA A 158 -8.26 -11.55 7.24
CA ALA A 158 -7.16 -12.46 7.54
C ALA A 158 -5.84 -11.99 6.89
N SER A 159 -5.90 -11.58 5.62
CA SER A 159 -4.75 -11.03 4.91
C SER A 159 -4.22 -9.73 5.54
N LYS A 160 -5.11 -8.88 6.07
CA LYS A 160 -4.73 -7.60 6.70
C LYS A 160 -4.17 -7.80 8.12
N PHE A 161 -4.65 -8.81 8.87
CA PHE A 161 -3.97 -9.27 10.08
C PHE A 161 -2.55 -9.78 9.77
N ALA A 162 -2.38 -10.55 8.68
CA ALA A 162 -1.05 -11.02 8.26
C ALA A 162 -0.12 -9.83 7.91
N VAL A 163 -0.61 -8.80 7.23
CA VAL A 163 0.17 -7.58 6.94
C VAL A 163 0.63 -6.88 8.22
N ASN A 164 -0.23 -6.81 9.26
CA ASN A 164 0.18 -6.26 10.56
C ASN A 164 1.28 -7.11 11.20
N GLY A 165 1.14 -8.45 11.17
CA GLY A 165 2.15 -9.37 11.68
C GLY A 165 3.49 -9.23 10.94
N LEU A 166 3.46 -9.15 9.61
CA LEU A 166 4.65 -8.89 8.78
C LEU A 166 5.29 -7.54 9.15
N THR A 167 4.50 -6.48 9.34
CA THR A 167 5.00 -5.15 9.71
C THR A 167 5.80 -5.19 11.00
N VAL A 168 5.24 -5.78 12.05
CA VAL A 168 5.89 -5.85 13.37
C VAL A 168 7.14 -6.73 13.34
N SER A 169 7.06 -7.89 12.68
CA SER A 169 8.18 -8.85 12.63
C SER A 169 9.34 -8.31 11.80
N LEU A 170 9.05 -7.75 10.62
CA LEU A 170 10.09 -7.18 9.75
C LEU A 170 10.71 -5.91 10.34
N ALA A 171 9.96 -5.11 11.10
CA ALA A 171 10.52 -3.96 11.81
C ALA A 171 11.61 -4.39 12.80
N ARG A 172 11.40 -5.51 13.51
CA ARG A 172 12.40 -6.08 14.44
C ARG A 172 13.62 -6.63 13.72
N GLU A 173 13.42 -7.33 12.61
CA GLU A 173 14.50 -7.97 11.85
C GLU A 173 15.32 -6.97 11.04
N LEU A 174 14.67 -5.99 10.42
CA LEU A 174 15.30 -5.04 9.49
C LEU A 174 15.72 -3.72 10.17
N GLY A 175 15.17 -3.40 11.34
CA GLY A 175 15.54 -2.20 12.11
C GLY A 175 17.04 -2.08 12.38
N PRO A 176 17.73 -3.14 12.87
CA PRO A 176 19.19 -3.10 13.05
C PRO A 176 19.97 -2.90 11.76
N LYS A 177 19.33 -3.08 10.59
CA LYS A 177 19.90 -2.84 9.26
C LYS A 177 19.56 -1.46 8.69
N GLY A 178 19.01 -0.55 9.53
CA GLY A 178 18.66 0.81 9.14
C GLY A 178 17.37 0.94 8.31
N ILE A 179 16.48 -0.06 8.35
CA ILE A 179 15.24 -0.06 7.57
C ILE A 179 14.03 0.08 8.51
N ARG A 180 13.17 1.06 8.26
CA ARG A 180 11.91 1.24 8.96
C ARG A 180 10.78 0.50 8.24
N VAL A 181 9.92 -0.17 8.99
CA VAL A 181 8.77 -0.90 8.46
C VAL A 181 7.53 -0.50 9.22
N ASN A 182 6.54 0.08 8.54
CA ASN A 182 5.29 0.54 9.15
C ASN A 182 4.09 0.23 8.26
N ALA A 183 2.90 0.32 8.81
CA ALA A 183 1.64 0.20 8.06
C ALA A 183 0.68 1.35 8.40
N VAL A 184 -0.15 1.69 7.42
CA VAL A 184 -1.35 2.50 7.62
C VAL A 184 -2.55 1.58 7.46
N ALA A 185 -3.48 1.63 8.38
CA ALA A 185 -4.71 0.83 8.40
C ALA A 185 -5.93 1.75 8.18
N PRO A 186 -6.30 2.00 6.92
CA PRO A 186 -7.42 2.87 6.60
C PRO A 186 -8.75 2.32 7.12
N GLY A 187 -9.63 3.23 7.54
CA GLY A 187 -11.05 2.96 7.60
C GLY A 187 -11.69 3.05 6.21
N ILE A 188 -12.99 3.32 6.18
CA ILE A 188 -13.72 3.43 4.92
C ILE A 188 -13.21 4.65 4.15
N THR A 189 -12.61 4.39 2.99
CA THR A 189 -12.00 5.41 2.14
C THR A 189 -12.72 5.46 0.80
N GLU A 190 -13.04 6.67 0.33
CA GLU A 190 -13.74 6.91 -0.93
C GLU A 190 -12.84 6.55 -2.12
N THR A 191 -12.94 5.31 -2.55
CA THR A 191 -12.25 4.77 -3.72
C THR A 191 -13.29 4.29 -4.74
N ASP A 192 -12.85 3.90 -5.93
CA ASP A 192 -13.77 3.37 -6.95
C ASP A 192 -14.57 2.16 -6.45
N MET A 193 -14.03 1.39 -5.51
CA MET A 193 -14.75 0.29 -4.84
C MET A 193 -15.97 0.79 -4.07
N MET A 194 -15.91 1.98 -3.45
CA MET A 194 -17.01 2.54 -2.66
C MET A 194 -18.07 3.25 -3.51
N LYS A 195 -17.72 3.72 -4.71
CA LYS A 195 -18.68 4.37 -5.63
C LYS A 195 -19.82 3.45 -6.08
N ALA A 196 -19.59 2.13 -6.04
CA ALA A 196 -20.58 1.12 -6.39
C ALA A 196 -21.53 0.76 -5.22
N VAL A 197 -21.28 1.25 -4.00
CA VAL A 197 -22.10 0.95 -2.83
C VAL A 197 -23.26 1.96 -2.73
N PRO A 198 -24.51 1.51 -2.55
CA PRO A 198 -25.67 2.39 -2.41
C PRO A 198 -25.52 3.37 -1.24
N LYS A 199 -26.05 4.58 -1.39
CA LYS A 199 -25.97 5.64 -0.35
C LYS A 199 -26.59 5.21 0.98
N GLU A 200 -27.69 4.47 0.91
CA GLU A 200 -28.42 3.94 2.06
C GLU A 200 -27.57 3.00 2.93
N VAL A 201 -26.53 2.37 2.33
CA VAL A 201 -25.58 1.53 3.04
C VAL A 201 -24.41 2.36 3.59
N ILE A 202 -24.01 3.40 2.86
CA ILE A 202 -22.86 4.24 3.24
C ILE A 202 -23.21 5.21 4.37
N GLU A 203 -24.39 5.83 4.35
CA GLU A 203 -24.81 6.85 5.34
C GLU A 203 -24.72 6.33 6.79
N PRO A 204 -25.26 5.16 7.16
CA PRO A 204 -25.10 4.63 8.52
C PRO A 204 -23.65 4.30 8.89
N MET A 205 -22.81 4.02 7.91
CA MET A 205 -21.37 3.81 8.16
C MET A 205 -20.67 5.13 8.49
N ILE A 206 -21.01 6.22 7.77
CA ILE A 206 -20.47 7.55 8.03
C ILE A 206 -20.80 8.02 9.44
N GLU A 207 -22.04 7.76 9.91
CA GLU A 207 -22.47 8.10 11.27
C GLU A 207 -21.64 7.44 12.38
N ARG A 208 -21.01 6.31 12.10
CA ARG A 208 -20.14 5.61 13.05
C ARG A 208 -18.69 6.12 13.01
N ILE A 209 -18.30 6.83 11.94
CA ILE A 209 -16.97 7.41 11.84
C ILE A 209 -16.93 8.68 12.73
N PRO A 210 -15.96 8.80 13.66
CA PRO A 210 -15.89 9.97 14.56
C PRO A 210 -15.85 11.31 13.81
N LEU A 211 -15.16 11.38 12.67
CA LEU A 211 -15.06 12.59 11.82
C LEU A 211 -16.26 12.79 10.90
N ARG A 212 -17.29 11.92 10.94
CA ARG A 212 -18.54 12.04 10.18
C ARG A 212 -18.34 12.22 8.67
N ARG A 213 -17.28 11.65 8.13
CA ARG A 213 -17.01 11.61 6.69
C ARG A 213 -16.21 10.35 6.33
N LEU A 214 -16.28 9.96 5.07
CA LEU A 214 -15.36 8.97 4.50
C LEU A 214 -13.94 9.57 4.44
N GLY A 215 -12.94 8.71 4.58
CA GLY A 215 -11.56 9.10 4.26
C GLY A 215 -11.40 9.33 2.76
N GLN A 216 -10.57 10.29 2.38
CA GLN A 216 -10.15 10.46 1.00
C GLN A 216 -8.82 9.72 0.77
N PRO A 217 -8.53 9.24 -0.46
CA PRO A 217 -7.23 8.66 -0.77
C PRO A 217 -6.04 9.53 -0.35
N GLU A 218 -6.21 10.84 -0.43
CA GLU A 218 -5.21 11.84 -0.02
C GLU A 218 -4.96 11.85 1.49
N ASP A 219 -5.96 11.53 2.33
CA ASP A 219 -5.78 11.41 3.77
C ASP A 219 -4.76 10.31 4.09
N ILE A 220 -4.86 9.17 3.39
CA ILE A 220 -3.95 8.04 3.55
C ILE A 220 -2.57 8.36 2.96
N ALA A 221 -2.55 8.99 1.78
CA ALA A 221 -1.31 9.40 1.13
C ALA A 221 -0.49 10.36 1.99
N ASN A 222 -1.13 11.28 2.74
CA ASN A 222 -0.45 12.18 3.67
C ASN A 222 0.24 11.42 4.81
N ALA A 223 -0.39 10.36 5.35
CA ALA A 223 0.22 9.49 6.35
C ALA A 223 1.44 8.76 5.78
N PHE A 224 1.35 8.26 4.55
CA PHE A 224 2.48 7.63 3.87
C PHE A 224 3.64 8.61 3.62
N VAL A 225 3.36 9.85 3.21
CA VAL A 225 4.41 10.88 3.05
C VAL A 225 5.14 11.11 4.37
N PHE A 226 4.42 11.28 5.48
CA PHE A 226 5.03 11.44 6.80
C PHE A 226 5.88 10.23 7.19
N LEU A 227 5.31 9.02 7.12
CA LEU A 227 6.03 7.80 7.49
C LEU A 227 7.23 7.50 6.58
N ALA A 228 7.20 7.94 5.31
CA ALA A 228 8.31 7.81 4.37
C ALA A 228 9.45 8.79 4.63
N SER A 229 9.16 9.93 5.26
CA SER A 229 10.11 11.01 5.48
C SER A 229 11.01 10.77 6.69
N ASP A 230 12.06 11.59 6.81
CA ASP A 230 12.98 11.57 7.94
C ASP A 230 12.32 12.10 9.24
N GLU A 231 11.18 12.81 9.15
CA GLU A 231 10.36 13.22 10.30
C GLU A 231 9.87 12.02 11.11
N ALA A 232 9.71 10.84 10.48
CA ALA A 232 9.33 9.59 11.10
C ALA A 232 10.54 8.69 11.45
N SER A 233 11.74 9.24 11.62
CA SER A 233 13.00 8.49 11.81
C SER A 233 13.00 7.54 13.01
N TYR A 234 12.18 7.80 14.03
CA TYR A 234 12.05 6.95 15.23
C TYR A 234 10.76 6.09 15.22
N ILE A 235 10.06 5.99 14.08
CA ILE A 235 8.82 5.22 13.95
C ILE A 235 9.09 3.99 13.10
N THR A 236 9.01 2.81 13.73
CA THR A 236 9.09 1.50 13.07
C THR A 236 8.25 0.46 13.83
N GLY A 237 7.64 -0.49 13.12
CA GLY A 237 6.73 -1.49 13.68
C GLY A 237 5.34 -0.94 14.02
N ALA A 238 5.04 0.29 13.65
CA ALA A 238 3.73 0.89 13.93
C ALA A 238 2.69 0.50 12.86
N VAL A 239 1.45 0.29 13.34
CA VAL A 239 0.26 0.19 12.49
C VAL A 239 -0.64 1.38 12.86
N SER A 240 -0.71 2.37 11.95
CA SER A 240 -1.46 3.60 12.17
C SER A 240 -2.90 3.47 11.65
N TYR A 241 -3.86 3.35 12.56
CA TYR A 241 -5.28 3.34 12.22
C TYR A 241 -5.78 4.76 12.01
N THR A 242 -6.59 4.99 10.96
CA THR A 242 -7.05 6.35 10.61
C THR A 242 -8.12 6.89 11.54
N HIS A 243 -8.85 6.04 12.26
CA HIS A 243 -9.80 6.43 13.30
C HIS A 243 -10.00 5.29 14.30
N LEU A 244 -10.68 5.59 15.40
CA LEU A 244 -11.03 4.63 16.43
C LEU A 244 -11.96 3.54 15.86
N THR A 245 -11.67 2.29 16.24
CA THR A 245 -12.69 1.25 16.26
C THR A 245 -13.36 1.34 17.61
N LEU A 246 -14.68 1.53 17.64
CA LEU A 246 -15.41 1.40 18.90
C LEU A 246 -15.15 -0.02 19.43
N PRO A 247 -14.76 -0.16 20.72
CA PRO A 247 -14.65 -1.49 21.29
C PRO A 247 -16.01 -2.17 21.13
N THR A 248 -16.02 -3.29 20.45
CA THR A 248 -17.16 -4.19 20.47
C THR A 248 -17.32 -4.65 21.91
N LYS A 249 -18.41 -4.20 22.55
CA LYS A 249 -18.81 -4.73 23.86
C LYS A 249 -19.18 -6.19 23.70
#